data_68999c73f731db5adaa3bd30787a5bcf
#
_entry.id   68999c73f731db5adaa3bd30787a5bcf
#
_cell.length_a   1.000
_cell.length_b   1.000
_cell.length_c   1.000
_cell.angle_alpha   90.00
_cell.angle_beta   90.00
_cell.angle_gamma   90.00
#
_symmetry.space_group_name_H-M   'P 1'
#
loop_
_entity.id
_entity.type
_entity.pdbx_description
1 polymer ?
#
loop_
_entity_poly.entity_id
_entity_poly.type
_entity_poly.pdbx_seq_one_letter_code
_entity_poly.pdbx_strand_id
1 'polypeptide(L)'
;MTMGAIPEKADVAVIGSGATGLAAAVTLAEGGAKVIVFEKQRSLGGTSNFFQGTFAVESAMQRERYVDYTCDQAFKNTMDYSHWRANPRLVRAIVNESGPTIGWLQEQGVVFTEATINMPESPLTYHVIKGRGEAVVKALVDQAKSKGVTFFPGTPVVTSAIRPASMRMRTSRAQPSERSADVA
;
A
#
# COMPACT_ATOMS: atom_id res chain seq x y z
N MET A 1 18.74 15.59 6.01
CA MET A 1 18.18 15.67 4.65
C MET A 1 17.27 16.87 4.59
N THR A 2 17.65 17.89 3.83
CA THR A 2 16.79 19.05 3.54
C THR A 2 15.59 18.56 2.73
N MET A 3 14.39 18.64 3.31
CA MET A 3 13.17 18.29 2.60
C MET A 3 12.93 19.34 1.53
N GLY A 4 12.90 18.92 0.27
CA GLY A 4 12.61 19.79 -0.86
C GLY A 4 11.25 20.50 -0.72
N ALA A 5 11.05 21.60 -1.42
CA ALA A 5 9.77 22.29 -1.47
C ALA A 5 8.70 21.34 -2.07
N ILE A 6 7.48 21.40 -1.54
CA ILE A 6 6.34 20.65 -2.10
C ILE A 6 6.07 21.23 -3.49
N PRO A 7 6.04 20.39 -4.55
CA PRO A 7 5.78 20.88 -5.89
C PRO A 7 4.35 21.45 -6.01
N GLU A 8 4.20 22.53 -6.76
CA GLU A 8 2.90 23.15 -6.98
C GLU A 8 1.93 22.26 -7.77
N LYS A 9 2.45 21.35 -8.58
CA LYS A 9 1.67 20.46 -9.45
C LYS A 9 2.22 19.05 -9.44
N ALA A 10 1.31 18.08 -9.39
CA ALA A 10 1.52 16.67 -9.64
C ALA A 10 0.25 16.11 -10.30
N ASP A 11 0.36 15.00 -11.01
CA ASP A 11 -0.80 14.35 -11.61
C ASP A 11 -1.62 13.66 -10.53
N VAL A 12 -0.93 13.01 -9.56
CA VAL A 12 -1.57 12.32 -8.44
C VAL A 12 -0.84 12.61 -7.13
N ALA A 13 -1.63 12.86 -6.09
CA ALA A 13 -1.15 12.95 -4.74
C ALA A 13 -1.73 11.79 -3.90
N VAL A 14 -0.86 10.95 -3.40
CA VAL A 14 -1.20 9.81 -2.53
C VAL A 14 -1.09 10.26 -1.07
N ILE A 15 -2.12 9.98 -0.27
CA ILE A 15 -2.17 10.31 1.16
C ILE A 15 -1.96 9.03 1.96
N GLY A 16 -0.84 8.94 2.64
CA GLY A 16 -0.38 7.79 3.41
C GLY A 16 0.55 6.87 2.63
N SER A 17 1.59 6.41 3.32
CA SER A 17 2.63 5.53 2.79
C SER A 17 2.52 4.09 3.29
N GLY A 18 1.33 3.64 3.70
CA GLY A 18 1.06 2.22 3.96
C GLY A 18 1.12 1.40 2.67
N ALA A 19 1.05 0.07 2.76
CA ALA A 19 1.18 -0.83 1.61
C ALA A 19 0.25 -0.43 0.44
N THR A 20 -1.01 -0.07 0.71
CA THR A 20 -1.96 0.36 -0.32
C THR A 20 -1.51 1.65 -1.02
N GLY A 21 -1.07 2.65 -0.24
CA GLY A 21 -0.58 3.92 -0.82
C GLY A 21 0.70 3.73 -1.62
N LEU A 22 1.61 2.87 -1.14
CA LEU A 22 2.85 2.55 -1.85
C LEU A 22 2.56 1.78 -3.14
N ALA A 23 1.68 0.78 -3.11
CA ALA A 23 1.27 0.05 -4.31
C ALA A 23 0.66 0.99 -5.35
N ALA A 24 -0.27 1.86 -4.93
CA ALA A 24 -0.84 2.86 -5.81
C ALA A 24 0.22 3.80 -6.40
N ALA A 25 1.18 4.26 -5.59
CA ALA A 25 2.24 5.15 -6.05
C ALA A 25 3.15 4.48 -7.09
N VAL A 26 3.52 3.21 -6.87
CA VAL A 26 4.33 2.43 -7.83
C VAL A 26 3.57 2.27 -9.14
N THR A 27 2.35 1.74 -9.09
CA THR A 27 1.53 1.48 -10.29
C THR A 27 1.26 2.75 -11.10
N LEU A 28 0.94 3.86 -10.44
CA LEU A 28 0.71 5.14 -11.12
C LEU A 28 1.98 5.67 -11.79
N ALA A 29 3.13 5.54 -11.11
CA ALA A 29 4.41 5.97 -11.67
C ALA A 29 4.85 5.05 -12.84
N GLU A 30 4.54 3.76 -12.80
CA GLU A 30 4.70 2.84 -13.94
C GLU A 30 3.87 3.26 -15.15
N GLY A 31 2.69 3.81 -14.91
CA GLY A 31 1.85 4.42 -15.95
C GLY A 31 2.32 5.80 -16.42
N GLY A 32 3.47 6.30 -15.93
CA GLY A 32 4.05 7.57 -16.34
C GLY A 32 3.50 8.80 -15.60
N ALA A 33 2.66 8.63 -14.58
CA ALA A 33 2.13 9.74 -13.80
C ALA A 33 3.21 10.35 -12.88
N LYS A 34 3.20 11.68 -12.74
CA LYS A 34 3.97 12.40 -11.73
C LYS A 34 3.29 12.26 -10.37
N VAL A 35 3.84 11.41 -9.51
CA VAL A 35 3.24 11.06 -8.22
C VAL A 35 3.99 11.70 -7.06
N ILE A 36 3.24 12.23 -6.10
CA ILE A 36 3.75 12.65 -4.78
C ILE A 36 3.03 11.89 -3.68
N VAL A 37 3.76 11.54 -2.62
CA VAL A 37 3.21 10.81 -1.46
C VAL A 37 3.40 11.65 -0.20
N PHE A 38 2.29 11.95 0.48
CA PHE A 38 2.29 12.59 1.79
C PHE A 38 2.14 11.55 2.89
N GLU A 39 3.02 11.63 3.90
CA GLU A 39 2.95 10.76 5.08
C GLU A 39 3.00 11.61 6.34
N LYS A 40 2.06 11.38 7.27
CA LYS A 40 1.98 12.12 8.54
C LYS A 40 3.12 11.80 9.50
N GLN A 41 3.58 10.55 9.47
CA GLN A 41 4.69 10.09 10.29
C GLN A 41 6.04 10.49 9.66
N ARG A 42 7.09 10.52 10.49
CA ARG A 42 8.46 10.73 10.00
C ARG A 42 9.01 9.50 9.27
N SER A 43 8.50 8.31 9.59
CA SER A 43 8.82 7.04 8.92
C SER A 43 7.71 6.65 7.95
N LEU A 44 8.09 5.97 6.86
CA LEU A 44 7.14 5.44 5.88
C LEU A 44 6.62 4.06 6.30
N GLY A 45 5.46 3.66 5.76
CA GLY A 45 4.90 2.33 5.91
C GLY A 45 3.81 2.18 6.97
N GLY A 46 3.83 3.00 8.03
CA GLY A 46 2.83 2.91 9.10
C GLY A 46 2.70 1.49 9.67
N THR A 47 1.47 1.03 9.88
CA THR A 47 1.19 -0.33 10.38
C THR A 47 1.59 -1.45 9.42
N SER A 48 1.80 -1.13 8.14
CA SER A 48 2.25 -2.11 7.15
C SER A 48 3.67 -2.62 7.40
N ASN A 49 4.45 -2.00 8.28
CA ASN A 49 5.74 -2.52 8.69
C ASN A 49 5.65 -3.81 9.56
N PHE A 50 4.49 -4.09 10.14
CA PHE A 50 4.37 -5.11 11.18
C PHE A 50 3.76 -6.44 10.74
N PHE A 51 3.13 -6.54 9.57
CA PHE A 51 2.57 -7.80 9.11
C PHE A 51 3.65 -8.82 8.73
N GLN A 52 3.35 -10.11 8.87
CA GLN A 52 4.33 -11.19 8.71
C GLN A 52 4.19 -11.95 7.39
N GLY A 53 3.02 -11.94 6.83
CA GLY A 53 2.68 -12.61 5.58
C GLY A 53 1.35 -12.12 5.05
N THR A 54 0.95 -12.65 3.92
CA THR A 54 -0.30 -12.24 3.26
C THR A 54 -1.09 -13.44 2.77
N PHE A 55 -2.39 -13.27 2.73
CA PHE A 55 -3.30 -14.23 2.12
C PHE A 55 -3.17 -14.20 0.59
N ALA A 56 -3.10 -15.38 -0.02
CA ALA A 56 -3.33 -15.51 -1.45
C ALA A 56 -3.88 -16.88 -1.82
N VAL A 57 -4.57 -16.92 -2.95
CA VAL A 57 -5.16 -18.13 -3.55
C VAL A 57 -4.71 -18.21 -5.01
N GLU A 58 -4.49 -19.44 -5.46
CA GLU A 58 -4.03 -19.73 -6.83
C GLU A 58 -2.74 -18.99 -7.22
N SER A 59 -1.84 -18.75 -6.25
CA SER A 59 -0.51 -18.22 -6.52
C SER A 59 0.39 -19.25 -7.22
N ALA A 60 1.47 -18.80 -7.85
CA ALA A 60 2.48 -19.69 -8.44
C ALA A 60 3.05 -20.66 -7.38
N MET A 61 3.33 -20.15 -6.18
CA MET A 61 3.86 -20.96 -5.07
C MET A 61 2.90 -22.08 -4.62
N GLN A 62 1.59 -21.85 -4.69
CA GLN A 62 0.59 -22.87 -4.38
C GLN A 62 0.48 -23.89 -5.53
N ARG A 63 0.53 -23.46 -6.78
CA ARG A 63 0.53 -24.38 -7.94
C ARG A 63 1.74 -25.32 -7.93
N GLU A 64 2.92 -24.83 -7.59
CA GLU A 64 4.14 -25.63 -7.43
C GLU A 64 4.01 -26.70 -6.32
N ARG A 65 3.16 -26.46 -5.34
CA ARG A 65 2.87 -27.39 -4.24
C ARG A 65 1.60 -28.22 -4.44
N TYR A 66 1.00 -28.16 -5.62
CA TYR A 66 -0.24 -28.88 -5.94
C TYR A 66 -1.38 -28.58 -4.98
N VAL A 67 -1.47 -27.34 -4.50
CA VAL A 67 -2.56 -26.91 -3.61
C VAL A 67 -3.82 -26.72 -4.44
N ASP A 68 -4.79 -27.62 -4.24
CA ASP A 68 -6.10 -27.57 -4.89
C ASP A 68 -7.09 -26.76 -4.02
N TYR A 69 -6.91 -25.45 -4.03
CA TYR A 69 -7.81 -24.53 -3.34
C TYR A 69 -8.07 -23.29 -4.21
N THR A 70 -9.27 -23.23 -4.75
CA THR A 70 -9.64 -22.25 -5.77
C THR A 70 -10.14 -20.93 -5.20
N CYS A 71 -10.12 -19.89 -6.03
CA CYS A 71 -10.74 -18.60 -5.71
C CYS A 71 -12.23 -18.73 -5.36
N ASP A 72 -12.96 -19.66 -5.99
CA ASP A 72 -14.38 -19.89 -5.68
C ASP A 72 -14.56 -20.53 -4.29
N GLN A 73 -13.74 -21.49 -3.94
CA GLN A 73 -13.72 -22.08 -2.59
C GLN A 73 -13.37 -21.04 -1.54
N ALA A 74 -12.33 -20.22 -1.78
CA ALA A 74 -11.93 -19.17 -0.87
C ALA A 74 -13.02 -18.11 -0.68
N PHE A 75 -13.66 -17.71 -1.77
CA PHE A 75 -14.80 -16.79 -1.71
C PHE A 75 -15.94 -17.37 -0.87
N LYS A 76 -16.36 -18.60 -1.19
CA LYS A 76 -17.44 -19.27 -0.45
C LYS A 76 -17.11 -19.39 1.03
N ASN A 77 -15.92 -19.87 1.37
CA ASN A 77 -15.49 -20.03 2.76
C ASN A 77 -15.45 -18.70 3.53
N THR A 78 -14.97 -17.63 2.88
CA THR A 78 -14.96 -16.28 3.49
C THR A 78 -16.37 -15.75 3.71
N MET A 79 -17.27 -15.95 2.75
CA MET A 79 -18.65 -15.51 2.89
C MET A 79 -19.39 -16.31 3.96
N ASP A 80 -19.22 -17.63 4.01
CA ASP A 80 -19.82 -18.50 5.02
C ASP A 80 -19.29 -18.15 6.44
N TYR A 81 -17.98 -17.96 6.60
CA TYR A 81 -17.38 -17.56 7.87
C TYR A 81 -17.91 -16.21 8.36
N SER A 82 -18.11 -15.27 7.46
CA SER A 82 -18.69 -13.96 7.80
C SER A 82 -20.21 -13.98 7.92
N HIS A 83 -20.85 -15.15 7.82
CA HIS A 83 -22.32 -15.29 7.77
C HIS A 83 -22.96 -14.38 6.72
N TRP A 84 -22.30 -14.24 5.56
CA TRP A 84 -22.72 -13.40 4.44
C TRP A 84 -22.89 -11.90 4.78
N ARG A 85 -22.23 -11.43 5.86
CA ARG A 85 -22.23 -10.02 6.26
C ARG A 85 -21.14 -9.20 5.55
N ALA A 86 -20.10 -9.86 5.06
CA ALA A 86 -19.05 -9.18 4.28
C ALA A 86 -19.60 -8.72 2.93
N ASN A 87 -19.02 -7.65 2.37
CA ASN A 87 -19.37 -7.20 1.03
C ASN A 87 -18.85 -8.22 -0.01
N PRO A 88 -19.73 -8.94 -0.73
CA PRO A 88 -19.31 -10.02 -1.62
C PRO A 88 -18.46 -9.51 -2.81
N ARG A 89 -18.71 -8.29 -3.30
CA ARG A 89 -17.91 -7.69 -4.37
C ARG A 89 -16.48 -7.44 -3.93
N LEU A 90 -16.31 -6.94 -2.71
CA LEU A 90 -14.98 -6.69 -2.13
C LEU A 90 -14.25 -8.00 -1.88
N VAL A 91 -14.91 -8.99 -1.27
CA VAL A 91 -14.33 -10.33 -1.03
C VAL A 91 -13.89 -10.97 -2.33
N ARG A 92 -14.74 -10.93 -3.37
CA ARG A 92 -14.42 -11.50 -4.68
C ARG A 92 -13.21 -10.80 -5.31
N ALA A 93 -13.15 -9.47 -5.27
CA ALA A 93 -12.01 -8.73 -5.78
C ALA A 93 -10.72 -9.10 -5.05
N ILE A 94 -10.72 -9.14 -3.71
CA ILE A 94 -9.55 -9.50 -2.91
C ILE A 94 -9.08 -10.92 -3.25
N VAL A 95 -9.99 -11.88 -3.32
CA VAL A 95 -9.65 -13.28 -3.58
C VAL A 95 -9.07 -13.45 -4.98
N ASN A 96 -9.71 -12.88 -5.99
CA ASN A 96 -9.25 -13.03 -7.38
C ASN A 96 -7.88 -12.38 -7.63
N GLU A 97 -7.64 -11.22 -7.01
CA GLU A 97 -6.38 -10.49 -7.19
C GLU A 97 -5.25 -10.96 -6.25
N SER A 98 -5.55 -11.84 -5.29
CA SER A 98 -4.58 -12.24 -4.27
C SER A 98 -3.38 -13.00 -4.86
N GLY A 99 -3.61 -13.98 -5.72
CA GLY A 99 -2.55 -14.75 -6.40
C GLY A 99 -1.67 -13.89 -7.31
N PRO A 100 -2.26 -13.12 -8.25
CA PRO A 100 -1.54 -12.16 -9.08
C PRO A 100 -0.72 -11.15 -8.26
N THR A 101 -1.26 -10.67 -7.11
CA THR A 101 -0.55 -9.74 -6.22
C THR A 101 0.76 -10.32 -5.67
N ILE A 102 0.82 -11.64 -5.37
CA ILE A 102 2.09 -12.27 -4.95
C ILE A 102 3.14 -12.13 -6.05
N GLY A 103 2.79 -12.44 -7.31
CA GLY A 103 3.69 -12.28 -8.45
C GLY A 103 4.17 -10.85 -8.61
N TRP A 104 3.25 -9.89 -8.59
CA TRP A 104 3.59 -8.47 -8.69
C TRP A 104 4.52 -8.02 -7.55
N LEU A 105 4.29 -8.44 -6.30
CA LEU A 105 5.18 -8.12 -5.18
C LEU A 105 6.58 -8.73 -5.37
N GLN A 106 6.68 -9.94 -5.93
CA GLN A 106 7.96 -10.56 -6.27
C GLN A 106 8.71 -9.74 -7.33
N GLU A 107 8.03 -9.25 -8.35
CA GLU A 107 8.58 -8.34 -9.37
C GLU A 107 9.08 -7.02 -8.74
N GLN A 108 8.41 -6.53 -7.69
CA GLN A 108 8.88 -5.36 -6.94
C GLN A 108 10.05 -5.67 -5.99
N GLY A 109 10.53 -6.93 -5.92
CA GLY A 109 11.68 -7.32 -5.12
C GLY A 109 11.32 -7.87 -3.73
N VAL A 110 10.04 -8.17 -3.46
CA VAL A 110 9.63 -8.84 -2.23
C VAL A 110 9.93 -10.33 -2.31
N VAL A 111 10.59 -10.88 -1.28
CA VAL A 111 10.91 -12.29 -1.20
C VAL A 111 9.92 -13.01 -0.30
N PHE A 112 9.23 -14.00 -0.86
CA PHE A 112 8.40 -14.95 -0.12
C PHE A 112 9.20 -16.21 0.14
N THR A 113 9.10 -16.77 1.35
CA THR A 113 9.83 -17.99 1.74
C THR A 113 9.02 -19.24 1.51
N GLU A 114 7.72 -19.18 1.79
CA GLU A 114 6.81 -20.31 1.66
C GLU A 114 5.34 -19.87 1.62
N ALA A 115 4.50 -20.77 1.09
CA ALA A 115 3.06 -20.76 1.34
C ALA A 115 2.76 -21.81 2.41
N THR A 116 2.09 -21.44 3.49
CA THR A 116 1.81 -22.29 4.64
C THR A 116 0.37 -22.15 5.14
N ILE A 117 0.02 -22.88 6.18
CA ILE A 117 -1.28 -22.75 6.85
C ILE A 117 -1.23 -21.59 7.85
N ASN A 118 -2.35 -20.87 7.98
CA ASN A 118 -2.51 -19.85 9.02
C ASN A 118 -3.18 -20.39 10.30
N MET A 119 -4.02 -21.41 10.14
CA MET A 119 -4.69 -22.12 11.23
C MET A 119 -4.68 -23.62 10.93
N PRO A 120 -4.76 -24.50 11.97
CA PRO A 120 -4.90 -25.93 11.77
C PRO A 120 -6.02 -26.24 10.77
N GLU A 121 -5.78 -27.22 9.89
CA GLU A 121 -6.73 -27.68 8.85
C GLU A 121 -7.10 -26.65 7.76
N SER A 122 -6.49 -25.45 7.78
CA SER A 122 -6.69 -24.48 6.71
C SER A 122 -5.83 -24.81 5.48
N PRO A 123 -6.27 -24.42 4.27
CA PRO A 123 -5.43 -24.55 3.08
C PRO A 123 -4.18 -23.68 3.19
N LEU A 124 -3.14 -23.99 2.40
CA LEU A 124 -1.87 -23.28 2.35
C LEU A 124 -2.04 -21.90 1.68
N THR A 125 -2.72 -20.99 2.34
CA THR A 125 -3.05 -19.65 1.80
C THR A 125 -2.23 -18.51 2.40
N TYR A 126 -1.40 -18.80 3.40
CA TYR A 126 -0.58 -17.80 4.07
C TYR A 126 0.83 -17.77 3.47
N HIS A 127 1.16 -16.69 2.77
CA HIS A 127 2.45 -16.49 2.13
C HIS A 127 3.37 -15.72 3.08
N VAL A 128 4.40 -16.40 3.57
CA VAL A 128 5.37 -15.85 4.54
C VAL A 128 6.37 -14.95 3.82
N ILE A 129 6.59 -13.75 4.35
CA ILE A 129 7.46 -12.75 3.78
C ILE A 129 8.80 -12.75 4.52
N LYS A 130 9.90 -12.85 3.78
CA LYS A 130 11.25 -12.68 4.33
C LYS A 130 11.46 -11.22 4.73
N GLY A 131 11.66 -10.99 6.03
CA GLY A 131 11.82 -9.63 6.57
C GLY A 131 10.50 -8.91 6.87
N ARG A 132 9.37 -9.64 6.84
CA ARG A 132 8.05 -9.14 7.23
C ARG A 132 7.58 -7.94 6.40
N GLY A 133 6.61 -7.19 6.92
CA GLY A 133 6.04 -6.01 6.27
C GLY A 133 7.05 -4.89 6.01
N GLU A 134 8.07 -4.76 6.85
CA GLU A 134 9.16 -3.78 6.66
C GLU A 134 9.89 -4.02 5.33
N ALA A 135 10.14 -5.27 4.96
CA ALA A 135 10.76 -5.60 3.68
C ALA A 135 9.87 -5.22 2.49
N VAL A 136 8.54 -5.41 2.60
CA VAL A 136 7.57 -5.00 1.57
C VAL A 136 7.56 -3.48 1.44
N VAL A 137 7.47 -2.77 2.56
CA VAL A 137 7.48 -1.30 2.57
C VAL A 137 8.78 -0.78 1.93
N LYS A 138 9.93 -1.36 2.33
CA LYS A 138 11.22 -0.98 1.75
C LYS A 138 11.25 -1.21 0.24
N ALA A 139 10.87 -2.38 -0.22
CA ALA A 139 10.86 -2.73 -1.65
C ALA A 139 9.98 -1.74 -2.44
N LEU A 140 8.75 -1.51 -2.00
CA LEU A 140 7.82 -0.59 -2.68
C LEU A 140 8.30 0.88 -2.64
N VAL A 141 8.93 1.32 -1.55
CA VAL A 141 9.52 2.67 -1.45
C VAL A 141 10.69 2.81 -2.43
N ASP A 142 11.56 1.81 -2.51
CA ASP A 142 12.71 1.83 -3.41
C ASP A 142 12.25 1.84 -4.87
N GLN A 143 11.26 1.03 -5.22
CA GLN A 143 10.63 1.02 -6.55
C GLN A 143 9.95 2.36 -6.88
N ALA A 144 9.17 2.90 -5.96
CA ALA A 144 8.52 4.19 -6.17
C ALA A 144 9.55 5.31 -6.41
N LYS A 145 10.63 5.33 -5.62
CA LYS A 145 11.72 6.29 -5.79
C LYS A 145 12.44 6.15 -7.13
N SER A 146 12.73 4.92 -7.56
CA SER A 146 13.38 4.66 -8.85
C SER A 146 12.56 5.15 -10.03
N LYS A 147 11.23 5.22 -9.86
CA LYS A 147 10.25 5.72 -10.84
C LYS A 147 9.92 7.22 -10.67
N GLY A 148 10.69 7.94 -9.83
CA GLY A 148 10.54 9.39 -9.67
C GLY A 148 9.46 9.85 -8.71
N VAL A 149 8.86 8.95 -7.92
CA VAL A 149 7.90 9.34 -6.88
C VAL A 149 8.58 10.13 -5.78
N THR A 150 8.01 11.27 -5.42
CA THR A 150 8.53 12.13 -4.35
C THR A 150 7.75 11.93 -3.06
N PHE A 151 8.47 11.74 -1.95
CA PHE A 151 7.89 11.49 -0.63
C PHE A 151 8.04 12.70 0.28
N PHE A 152 6.97 13.02 1.02
CA PHE A 152 6.91 14.08 2.04
C PHE A 152 6.54 13.47 3.41
N PRO A 153 7.50 12.81 4.11
CA PRO A 153 7.26 12.32 5.46
C PRO A 153 7.15 13.48 6.46
N GLY A 154 6.45 13.28 7.58
CA GLY A 154 6.18 14.33 8.56
C GLY A 154 5.26 15.44 8.04
N THR A 155 4.47 15.16 7.01
CA THR A 155 3.60 16.13 6.35
C THR A 155 2.15 15.65 6.36
N PRO A 156 1.40 15.83 7.45
CA PRO A 156 0.01 15.45 7.52
C PRO A 156 -0.85 16.31 6.59
N VAL A 157 -1.72 15.64 5.83
CA VAL A 157 -2.77 16.31 5.05
C VAL A 157 -3.98 16.53 5.97
N VAL A 158 -4.36 17.78 6.20
CA VAL A 158 -5.46 18.14 7.11
C VAL A 158 -6.77 18.41 6.37
N THR A 159 -6.68 18.80 5.11
CA THR A 159 -7.86 19.01 4.26
C THR A 159 -7.50 18.88 2.79
N SER A 160 -8.47 18.46 1.99
CA SER A 160 -8.40 18.50 0.53
C SER A 160 -9.65 19.15 -0.02
N ALA A 161 -9.49 19.94 -1.09
CA ALA A 161 -10.63 20.52 -1.80
C ALA A 161 -10.53 20.10 -3.28
N ILE A 162 -11.58 19.47 -3.78
CA ILE A 162 -11.75 19.17 -5.20
C ILE A 162 -12.51 20.36 -5.81
N ARG A 163 -11.86 21.04 -6.76
CA ARG A 163 -12.53 22.02 -7.60
C ARG A 163 -12.67 21.44 -9.01
N PRO A 164 -13.65 21.86 -9.82
CA PRO A 164 -13.91 21.27 -11.15
C PRO A 164 -12.71 21.22 -12.10
N ALA A 165 -11.63 21.93 -11.81
CA ALA A 165 -10.41 21.97 -12.63
C ALA A 165 -9.10 21.68 -11.86
N SER A 166 -9.12 21.48 -10.53
CA SER A 166 -7.90 21.18 -9.75
C SER A 166 -8.22 20.69 -8.35
N MET A 167 -7.43 19.79 -7.85
CA MET A 167 -7.42 19.40 -6.43
C MET A 167 -6.42 20.29 -5.67
N ARG A 168 -6.87 20.97 -4.61
CA ARG A 168 -5.97 21.68 -3.68
C ARG A 168 -5.89 20.93 -2.36
N MET A 169 -4.68 20.66 -1.91
CA MET A 169 -4.41 20.09 -0.58
C MET A 169 -3.81 21.14 0.34
N ARG A 170 -4.19 21.10 1.62
CA ARG A 170 -3.49 21.84 2.68
C ARG A 170 -2.75 20.85 3.57
N THR A 171 -1.52 21.18 3.89
CA THR A 171 -0.67 20.44 4.82
C THR A 171 -0.44 21.30 6.05
N SER A 172 -0.36 20.69 7.23
CA SER A 172 -0.09 21.40 8.49
C SER A 172 1.41 21.57 8.73
N ARG A 173 2.17 21.97 7.73
CA ARG A 173 3.53 22.46 8.01
C ARG A 173 3.37 23.81 8.71
N ALA A 174 3.85 23.91 9.95
CA ALA A 174 3.96 25.17 10.64
C ALA A 174 4.78 26.13 9.77
N GLN A 175 4.16 27.18 9.28
CA GLN A 175 4.92 28.33 8.82
C GLN A 175 5.67 28.89 10.05
N PRO A 176 6.93 29.33 9.90
CA PRO A 176 7.57 30.12 10.94
C PRO A 176 6.63 31.29 11.24
N SER A 177 6.29 31.46 12.52
CA SER A 177 5.49 32.56 12.98
C SER A 177 6.11 33.87 12.52
N GLU A 178 5.50 34.57 11.60
CA GLU A 178 5.72 36.02 11.47
C GLU A 178 5.28 36.62 12.80
N ARG A 179 6.25 36.94 13.63
CA ARG A 179 6.03 37.81 14.77
C ARG A 179 5.68 39.16 14.16
N SER A 180 4.43 39.55 14.29
CA SER A 180 4.06 40.93 14.09
C SER A 180 4.83 41.76 15.12
N ALA A 181 5.80 42.52 14.62
CA ALA A 181 6.37 43.64 15.33
C ALA A 181 5.42 44.81 15.14
N ASP A 182 4.39 44.89 15.97
CA ASP A 182 3.72 46.16 16.24
C ASP A 182 4.13 46.59 17.60
N VAL A 183 5.07 47.50 17.64
CA VAL A 183 5.35 48.37 18.82
C VAL A 183 5.41 49.82 18.34
N ALA A 184 4.64 50.62 18.99
CA ALA A 184 4.52 52.06 19.09
C ALA A 184 3.46 52.70 18.21
#